data_f47e62fc470b22b2f6a7fa26a587dfcc
#
_entry.id   f47e62fc470b22b2f6a7fa26a587dfcc
#
_cell.length_a   1.000
_cell.length_b   1.000
_cell.length_c   1.000
_cell.angle_alpha   90.00
_cell.angle_beta   90.00
_cell.angle_gamma   90.00
#
_symmetry.space_group_name_H-M   'P 1'
#
loop_
_entity.id
_entity.type
_entity.pdbx_description
1 polymer ?
#
loop_
_entity_poly.entity_id
_entity_poly.type
_entity_poly.pdbx_seq_one_letter_code
_entity_poly.pdbx_strand_id
1 'polypeptide(L)'
;MRRLKKIVTAMLAAAVLVSGAAIPMEAQAASTLEKVLYGTAAMVFISRYFSDMDDHQQLQFLETCQKETGVYESAEAQTRVADIYDRLVETGAVERNYIVYVSPDEDINAFMSLGGVMCINKGTLDAMDDDELAYIMAHE
;
A
#
# COMPACT_ATOMS: atom_id res chain seq x y z
N MET A 1 2.76 6.36 20.78
CA MET A 1 1.44 6.73 20.22
C MET A 1 1.38 8.15 19.63
N ARG A 2 1.77 9.22 20.36
CA ARG A 2 1.72 10.60 19.81
C ARG A 2 2.67 10.87 18.62
N ARG A 3 3.84 10.22 18.58
CA ARG A 3 4.80 10.38 17.45
C ARG A 3 4.34 9.63 16.20
N LEU A 4 3.78 8.44 16.35
CA LEU A 4 3.26 7.65 15.25
C LEU A 4 2.09 8.36 14.55
N LYS A 5 1.13 8.93 15.32
CA LYS A 5 0.03 9.73 14.75
C LYS A 5 0.53 10.93 13.94
N LYS A 6 1.58 11.62 14.39
CA LYS A 6 2.16 12.75 13.65
C LYS A 6 2.84 12.30 12.34
N ILE A 7 3.47 11.13 12.34
CA ILE A 7 4.13 10.56 11.15
C ILE A 7 3.07 10.12 10.13
N VAL A 8 2.02 9.41 10.56
CA VAL A 8 0.91 9.00 9.68
C VAL A 8 0.18 10.22 9.11
N THR A 9 -0.05 11.27 9.89
CA THR A 9 -0.66 12.51 9.40
C THR A 9 0.23 13.24 8.39
N ALA A 10 1.55 13.24 8.60
CA ALA A 10 2.50 13.82 7.65
C ALA A 10 2.60 13.00 6.35
N MET A 11 2.45 11.67 6.43
CA MET A 11 2.46 10.77 5.27
C MET A 11 1.18 10.88 4.43
N LEU A 12 0.01 11.01 5.06
CA LEU A 12 -1.24 11.30 4.35
C LEU A 12 -1.16 12.65 3.62
N ALA A 13 -0.54 13.66 4.24
CA ALA A 13 -0.32 14.95 3.58
C ALA A 13 0.63 14.85 2.38
N ALA A 14 1.66 14.00 2.45
CA ALA A 14 2.58 13.76 1.34
C ALA A 14 1.94 12.97 0.18
N ALA A 15 1.10 11.96 0.49
CA ALA A 15 0.37 11.18 -0.50
C ALA A 15 -0.67 12.04 -1.26
N VAL A 16 -1.34 12.97 -0.58
CA VAL A 16 -2.27 13.94 -1.20
C VAL A 16 -1.54 14.87 -2.17
N LEU A 17 -0.27 15.21 -1.93
CA LEU A 17 0.54 16.03 -2.83
C LEU A 17 0.92 15.31 -4.13
N VAL A 18 1.00 13.99 -4.12
CA VAL A 18 1.32 13.17 -5.30
C VAL A 18 0.07 12.87 -6.14
N SER A 19 -1.11 12.74 -5.52
CA SER A 19 -2.35 12.36 -6.21
C SER A 19 -3.08 13.52 -6.94
N GLY A 20 -2.58 14.74 -6.89
CA GLY A 20 -3.16 15.89 -7.60
C GLY A 20 -4.51 16.38 -7.07
N ALA A 21 -4.99 15.86 -5.93
CA ALA A 21 -6.23 16.33 -5.31
C ALA A 21 -6.00 17.67 -4.59
N ALA A 22 -6.70 18.69 -5.06
CA ALA A 22 -6.93 20.03 -4.50
C ALA A 22 -5.91 20.53 -3.44
N ILE A 23 -4.79 21.04 -3.90
CA ILE A 23 -3.85 21.83 -3.09
C ILE A 23 -4.53 23.18 -2.79
N PRO A 24 -4.56 23.65 -1.52
CA PRO A 24 -5.01 24.99 -1.21
C PRO A 24 -4.25 26.05 -2.04
N MET A 25 -4.93 27.08 -2.46
CA MET A 25 -4.46 28.10 -3.42
C MET A 25 -3.15 28.81 -3.03
N GLU A 26 -2.73 28.74 -1.77
CA GLU A 26 -1.46 29.32 -1.28
C GLU A 26 -0.21 28.54 -1.70
N ALA A 27 -0.35 27.28 -2.13
CA ALA A 27 0.77 26.46 -2.62
C ALA A 27 1.13 26.73 -4.09
N GLN A 28 0.45 27.63 -4.78
CA GLN A 28 0.70 27.93 -6.21
C GLN A 28 1.97 28.77 -6.45
N ALA A 29 2.59 29.29 -5.41
CA ALA A 29 3.79 30.14 -5.54
C ALA A 29 5.10 29.34 -5.73
N ALA A 30 5.11 28.04 -5.46
CA ALA A 30 6.32 27.22 -5.64
C ALA A 30 6.53 26.91 -7.12
N SER A 31 7.77 27.08 -7.60
CA SER A 31 8.13 26.75 -8.99
C SER A 31 7.94 25.25 -9.26
N THR A 32 7.72 24.89 -10.53
CA THR A 32 7.60 23.49 -10.94
C THR A 32 8.82 22.67 -10.50
N LEU A 33 10.00 23.29 -10.55
CA LEU A 33 11.26 22.68 -10.14
C LEU A 33 11.26 22.36 -8.63
N GLU A 34 10.78 23.29 -7.78
CA GLU A 34 10.68 23.07 -6.34
C GLU A 34 9.70 21.94 -6.02
N LYS A 35 8.55 21.89 -6.69
CA LYS A 35 7.56 20.81 -6.51
C LYS A 35 8.13 19.44 -6.89
N VAL A 36 8.87 19.35 -7.99
CA VAL A 36 9.56 18.13 -8.40
C VAL A 36 10.64 17.76 -7.39
N LEU A 37 11.44 18.72 -6.93
CA LEU A 37 12.53 18.47 -5.97
C LEU A 37 11.98 17.99 -4.62
N TYR A 38 10.95 18.65 -4.09
CA TYR A 38 10.30 18.23 -2.84
C TYR A 38 9.60 16.86 -2.99
N GLY A 39 8.93 16.63 -4.11
CA GLY A 39 8.31 15.34 -4.42
C GLY A 39 9.34 14.21 -4.48
N THR A 40 10.45 14.43 -5.17
CA THR A 40 11.53 13.44 -5.29
C THR A 40 12.20 13.19 -3.93
N ALA A 41 12.50 14.22 -3.16
CA ALA A 41 13.09 14.08 -1.82
C ALA A 41 12.16 13.35 -0.86
N ALA A 42 10.85 13.67 -0.90
CA ALA A 42 9.85 12.98 -0.11
C ALA A 42 9.76 11.48 -0.49
N MET A 43 9.76 11.15 -1.78
CA MET A 43 9.72 9.77 -2.26
C MET A 43 10.97 8.99 -1.85
N VAL A 44 12.16 9.58 -1.94
CA VAL A 44 13.40 8.94 -1.48
C VAL A 44 13.39 8.72 0.03
N PHE A 45 12.92 9.70 0.81
CA PHE A 45 12.81 9.56 2.25
C PHE A 45 11.81 8.47 2.65
N ILE A 46 10.64 8.47 2.03
CA ILE A 46 9.58 7.46 2.21
C ILE A 46 10.11 6.08 1.85
N SER A 47 10.74 5.94 0.67
CA SER A 47 11.32 4.67 0.21
C SER A 47 12.37 4.12 1.18
N ARG A 48 13.27 4.97 1.69
CA ARG A 48 14.27 4.56 2.69
C ARG A 48 13.65 4.16 4.02
N TYR A 49 12.69 4.95 4.50
CA TYR A 49 12.00 4.66 5.76
C TYR A 49 11.34 3.28 5.73
N PHE A 50 10.67 2.94 4.62
CA PHE A 50 10.01 1.64 4.49
C PHE A 50 10.97 0.51 4.10
N SER A 51 12.11 0.84 3.48
CA SER A 51 13.17 -0.13 3.21
C SER A 51 13.83 -0.66 4.48
N ASP A 52 13.89 0.18 5.52
CA ASP A 52 14.50 -0.13 6.82
C ASP A 52 13.45 -0.60 7.85
N MET A 53 12.20 -0.79 7.43
CA MET A 53 11.11 -1.25 8.31
C MET A 53 11.34 -2.71 8.71
N ASP A 54 11.32 -2.97 10.01
CA ASP A 54 11.38 -4.32 10.54
C ASP A 54 9.99 -5.02 10.55
N ASP A 55 9.99 -6.33 10.75
CA ASP A 55 8.77 -7.15 10.76
C ASP A 55 7.74 -6.67 11.78
N HIS A 56 8.18 -6.14 12.92
CA HIS A 56 7.29 -5.64 13.95
C HIS A 56 6.56 -4.35 13.51
N GLN A 57 7.26 -3.47 12.84
CA GLN A 57 6.68 -2.25 12.27
C GLN A 57 5.70 -2.58 11.14
N GLN A 58 6.02 -3.58 10.30
CA GLN A 58 5.15 -4.05 9.25
C GLN A 58 3.83 -4.63 9.82
N LEU A 59 3.90 -5.41 10.89
CA LEU A 59 2.71 -5.93 11.58
C LEU A 59 1.85 -4.82 12.18
N GLN A 60 2.42 -3.79 12.78
CA GLN A 60 1.67 -2.63 13.28
C GLN A 60 0.98 -1.86 12.15
N PHE A 61 1.62 -1.82 10.98
CA PHE A 61 1.04 -1.21 9.79
C PHE A 61 -0.12 -2.04 9.25
N LEU A 62 0.03 -3.36 9.22
CA LEU A 62 -1.05 -4.29 8.89
C LEU A 62 -2.28 -4.09 9.78
N GLU A 63 -2.11 -4.06 11.10
CA GLU A 63 -3.21 -3.80 12.03
C GLU A 63 -3.93 -2.48 11.73
N THR A 64 -3.18 -1.46 11.35
CA THR A 64 -3.76 -0.15 10.99
C THR A 64 -4.56 -0.25 9.69
N CYS A 65 -4.03 -0.87 8.66
CA CYS A 65 -4.73 -1.09 7.39
C CYS A 65 -6.01 -1.91 7.60
N GLN A 66 -5.90 -3.04 8.28
CA GLN A 66 -7.04 -3.90 8.57
C GLN A 66 -8.13 -3.23 9.41
N LYS A 67 -7.76 -2.33 10.29
CA LYS A 67 -8.73 -1.55 11.08
C LYS A 67 -9.50 -0.54 10.21
N GLU A 68 -8.88 -0.02 9.18
CA GLU A 68 -9.49 0.97 8.26
C GLU A 68 -10.32 0.31 7.18
N THR A 69 -9.85 -0.78 6.58
CA THR A 69 -10.50 -1.45 5.45
C THR A 69 -11.36 -2.64 5.85
N GLY A 70 -11.19 -3.17 7.06
CA GLY A 70 -11.74 -4.46 7.47
C GLY A 70 -10.92 -5.64 6.94
N VAL A 71 -11.27 -6.84 7.43
CA VAL A 71 -10.71 -8.12 6.97
C VAL A 71 -11.87 -9.00 6.54
N TYR A 72 -11.79 -9.55 5.33
CA TYR A 72 -12.78 -10.52 4.86
C TYR A 72 -12.59 -11.84 5.59
N GLU A 73 -13.59 -12.25 6.37
CA GLU A 73 -13.57 -13.45 7.24
C GLU A 73 -13.80 -14.74 6.43
N SER A 74 -12.95 -14.98 5.43
CA SER A 74 -12.96 -16.22 4.64
C SER A 74 -11.53 -16.78 4.60
N ALA A 75 -11.31 -17.89 5.30
CA ALA A 75 -10.01 -18.58 5.29
C ALA A 75 -9.60 -18.98 3.87
N GLU A 76 -10.55 -19.42 3.03
CA GLU A 76 -10.32 -19.78 1.64
C GLU A 76 -9.81 -18.58 0.82
N ALA A 77 -10.45 -17.41 0.96
CA ALA A 77 -10.05 -16.19 0.28
C ALA A 77 -8.65 -15.73 0.70
N GLN A 78 -8.36 -15.73 2.01
CA GLN A 78 -7.06 -15.37 2.53
C GLN A 78 -5.97 -16.34 2.05
N THR A 79 -6.25 -17.64 2.06
CA THR A 79 -5.31 -18.65 1.56
C THR A 79 -5.06 -18.50 0.06
N ARG A 80 -6.10 -18.27 -0.74
CA ARG A 80 -5.97 -18.08 -2.18
C ARG A 80 -4.99 -16.96 -2.54
N VAL A 81 -5.11 -15.79 -1.92
CA VAL A 81 -4.19 -14.66 -2.19
C VAL A 81 -2.79 -14.94 -1.66
N ALA A 82 -2.65 -15.61 -0.51
CA ALA A 82 -1.36 -16.00 0.02
C ALA A 82 -0.65 -16.99 -0.92
N ASP A 83 -1.33 -18.02 -1.41
CA ASP A 83 -0.77 -19.02 -2.32
C ASP A 83 -0.34 -18.39 -3.67
N ILE A 84 -1.10 -17.43 -4.18
CA ILE A 84 -0.73 -16.68 -5.40
C ILE A 84 0.53 -15.85 -5.14
N TYR A 85 0.59 -15.17 -4.00
CA TYR A 85 1.73 -14.35 -3.62
C TYR A 85 2.99 -15.19 -3.43
N ASP A 86 2.90 -16.34 -2.74
CA ASP A 86 4.03 -17.26 -2.53
C ASP A 86 4.60 -17.74 -3.86
N ARG A 87 3.76 -18.05 -4.86
CA ARG A 87 4.20 -18.39 -6.22
C ARG A 87 4.97 -17.24 -6.89
N LEU A 88 4.55 -15.98 -6.70
CA LEU A 88 5.27 -14.82 -7.21
C LEU A 88 6.65 -14.66 -6.56
N VAL A 89 6.75 -14.89 -5.25
CA VAL A 89 8.02 -14.89 -4.51
C VAL A 89 8.94 -16.01 -5.02
N GLU A 90 8.43 -17.21 -5.22
CA GLU A 90 9.21 -18.35 -5.74
C GLU A 90 9.78 -18.12 -7.14
N THR A 91 9.11 -17.33 -7.98
CA THR A 91 9.64 -16.96 -9.30
C THR A 91 10.75 -15.91 -9.24
N GLY A 92 11.01 -15.31 -8.09
CA GLY A 92 11.94 -14.21 -7.92
C GLY A 92 11.43 -12.88 -8.50
N ALA A 93 10.15 -12.81 -8.86
CA ALA A 93 9.50 -11.58 -9.35
C ALA A 93 9.32 -10.53 -8.24
N VAL A 94 9.33 -10.98 -7.00
CA VAL A 94 9.15 -10.13 -5.82
C VAL A 94 10.38 -10.25 -4.92
N GLU A 95 11.03 -9.12 -4.65
CA GLU A 95 12.27 -9.07 -3.87
C GLU A 95 12.05 -8.94 -2.35
N ARG A 96 10.82 -8.70 -1.91
CA ARG A 96 10.49 -8.40 -0.51
C ARG A 96 9.34 -9.26 0.01
N ASN A 97 9.36 -9.55 1.29
CA ASN A 97 8.24 -10.14 2.00
C ASN A 97 7.18 -9.06 2.27
N TYR A 98 6.14 -9.05 1.45
CA TYR A 98 4.94 -8.26 1.69
C TYR A 98 3.90 -9.10 2.44
N ILE A 99 3.04 -8.45 3.21
CA ILE A 99 1.88 -9.11 3.82
C ILE A 99 0.68 -8.84 2.92
N VAL A 100 -0.01 -9.90 2.51
CA VAL A 100 -1.19 -9.80 1.65
C VAL A 100 -2.43 -10.21 2.44
N TYR A 101 -3.53 -9.47 2.29
CA TYR A 101 -4.82 -9.82 2.88
C TYR A 101 -5.98 -9.37 2.00
N VAL A 102 -7.17 -9.91 2.27
CA VAL A 102 -8.42 -9.57 1.56
C VAL A 102 -9.30 -8.72 2.47
N SER A 103 -9.77 -7.58 1.97
CA SER A 103 -10.80 -6.75 2.60
C SER A 103 -12.21 -7.17 2.18
N PRO A 104 -13.26 -6.86 2.96
CA PRO A 104 -14.65 -7.19 2.59
C PRO A 104 -15.24 -6.27 1.52
N ASP A 105 -14.50 -5.27 1.04
CA ASP A 105 -14.96 -4.30 0.05
C ASP A 105 -15.31 -4.99 -1.28
N GLU A 106 -16.48 -4.67 -1.84
CA GLU A 106 -16.99 -5.26 -3.09
C GLU A 106 -16.54 -4.51 -4.35
N ASP A 107 -15.88 -3.38 -4.21
CA ASP A 107 -15.29 -2.67 -5.35
C ASP A 107 -14.10 -3.44 -5.93
N ILE A 108 -13.96 -3.41 -7.26
CA ILE A 108 -12.79 -3.99 -7.95
C ILE A 108 -11.61 -3.04 -7.72
N ASN A 109 -10.81 -3.34 -6.71
CA ASN A 109 -9.62 -2.57 -6.37
C ASN A 109 -8.60 -3.41 -5.60
N ALA A 110 -7.34 -3.06 -5.72
CA ALA A 110 -6.23 -3.54 -4.91
C ALA A 110 -5.28 -2.36 -4.67
N PHE A 111 -4.54 -2.40 -3.58
CA PHE A 111 -3.53 -1.38 -3.33
C PHE A 111 -2.38 -1.92 -2.48
N MET A 112 -1.19 -1.41 -2.75
CA MET A 112 -0.02 -1.60 -1.91
C MET A 112 0.15 -0.41 -0.97
N SER A 113 0.24 -0.67 0.32
CA SER A 113 0.62 0.36 1.27
C SER A 113 2.14 0.50 1.31
N LEU A 114 2.60 1.70 1.65
CA LEU A 114 4.04 1.97 1.81
C LEU A 114 4.69 1.13 2.91
N GLY A 115 3.92 0.55 3.83
CA GLY A 115 4.38 -0.35 4.88
C GLY A 115 4.61 -1.80 4.42
N GLY A 116 4.55 -2.08 3.14
CA GLY A 116 4.72 -3.44 2.63
C GLY A 116 3.51 -4.35 2.91
N VAL A 117 2.31 -3.77 2.95
CA VAL A 117 1.05 -4.48 3.13
C VAL A 117 0.19 -4.29 1.90
N MET A 118 -0.19 -5.38 1.26
CA MET A 118 -1.07 -5.41 0.09
C MET A 118 -2.49 -5.78 0.53
N CYS A 119 -3.45 -4.98 0.12
CA CYS A 119 -4.87 -5.24 0.30
C CYS A 119 -5.50 -5.56 -1.04
N ILE A 120 -6.18 -6.69 -1.13
CA ILE A 120 -7.00 -7.07 -2.28
C ILE A 120 -8.47 -6.98 -1.84
N ASN A 121 -9.27 -6.22 -2.53
CA ASN A 121 -10.70 -6.17 -2.24
C ASN A 121 -11.40 -7.48 -2.64
N LYS A 122 -12.41 -7.89 -1.88
CA LYS A 122 -13.26 -9.05 -2.21
C LYS A 122 -13.82 -8.96 -3.63
N GLY A 123 -14.24 -7.77 -4.07
CA GLY A 123 -14.74 -7.56 -5.43
C GLY A 123 -13.71 -7.91 -6.50
N THR A 124 -12.43 -7.63 -6.29
CA THR A 124 -11.33 -8.03 -7.18
C THR A 124 -11.15 -9.55 -7.18
N LEU A 125 -11.16 -10.15 -5.98
CA LEU A 125 -11.01 -11.60 -5.81
C LEU A 125 -12.13 -12.39 -6.51
N ASP A 126 -13.36 -11.89 -6.45
CA ASP A 126 -14.52 -12.52 -7.07
C ASP A 126 -14.55 -12.35 -8.60
N ALA A 127 -13.99 -11.28 -9.11
CA ALA A 127 -14.01 -10.93 -10.53
C ALA A 127 -12.88 -11.57 -11.35
N MET A 128 -11.80 -12.03 -10.71
CA MET A 128 -10.54 -12.39 -11.36
C MET A 128 -10.13 -13.83 -11.08
N ASP A 129 -9.51 -14.45 -12.09
CA ASP A 129 -8.85 -15.74 -11.93
C ASP A 129 -7.45 -15.55 -11.27
N ASP A 130 -6.76 -16.68 -11.01
CA ASP A 130 -5.48 -16.66 -10.29
C ASP A 130 -4.35 -16.00 -11.09
N ASP A 131 -4.38 -16.09 -12.42
CA ASP A 131 -3.36 -15.48 -13.28
C ASP A 131 -3.57 -13.97 -13.37
N GLU A 132 -4.82 -13.51 -13.43
CA GLU A 132 -5.18 -12.09 -13.38
C GLU A 132 -4.84 -11.47 -12.03
N LEU A 133 -5.13 -12.19 -10.93
CA LEU A 133 -4.75 -11.76 -9.58
C LEU A 133 -3.23 -11.69 -9.42
N ALA A 134 -2.49 -12.70 -9.91
CA ALA A 134 -1.03 -12.69 -9.88
C ALA A 134 -0.45 -11.48 -10.65
N TYR A 135 -1.06 -11.13 -11.79
CA TYR A 135 -0.65 -9.96 -12.56
C TYR A 135 -0.86 -8.66 -11.77
N ILE A 136 -2.03 -8.49 -11.12
CA ILE A 136 -2.32 -7.31 -10.28
C ILE A 136 -1.36 -7.24 -9.11
N MET A 137 -1.15 -8.35 -8.39
CA MET A 137 -0.25 -8.41 -7.24
C MET A 137 1.20 -8.10 -7.61
N ALA A 138 1.64 -8.51 -8.80
CA ALA A 138 2.96 -8.18 -9.33
C ALA A 138 3.08 -6.72 -9.80
N HIS A 139 1.97 -6.09 -10.15
CA HIS A 139 1.92 -4.68 -10.56
C HIS A 139 2.01 -3.73 -9.36
N GLU A 140 1.28 -4.05 -8.25
CA GLU A 140 1.26 -3.25 -7.04
C GLU A 140 2.62 -3.28 -6.32
#